data_bdc66c5b7889989e4fd059f3b86e722e
#
_entry.id   bdc66c5b7889989e4fd059f3b86e722e
#
_cell.length_a   1.000
_cell.length_b   1.000
_cell.length_c   1.000
_cell.angle_alpha   90.00
_cell.angle_beta   90.00
_cell.angle_gamma   90.00
#
_symmetry.space_group_name_H-M   'P 1'
#
loop_
_entity.id
_entity.type
_entity.pdbx_description
1 polymer ?
#
loop_
_entity_poly.entity_id
_entity_poly.type
_entity_poly.pdbx_seq_one_letter_code
_entity_poly.pdbx_strand_id
1 'polypeptide(L)' 'MDALSQLKRLSDLAVGQRLRLVRVDGGMRLKRRLLALGLSIGGEAEVVQRRGGGVVLARGGNRVALGEGVAQKLFAEVLD' A
#
# COMPACT_ATOMS: atom_id res chain seq x y z
N MET A 1 -1.68 19.31 13.49
CA MET A 1 -1.40 18.75 12.18
C MET A 1 -2.36 17.60 11.92
N ASP A 2 -3.01 17.63 10.78
CA ASP A 2 -4.01 16.60 10.44
C ASP A 2 -3.32 15.37 9.87
N ALA A 3 -3.43 14.23 10.56
CA ALA A 3 -2.82 12.99 10.09
C ALA A 3 -3.38 12.55 8.73
N LEU A 4 -4.65 12.88 8.44
CA LEU A 4 -5.26 12.51 7.16
C LEU A 4 -4.65 13.25 5.98
N SER A 5 -4.15 14.47 6.18
CA SER A 5 -3.53 15.25 5.12
C SER A 5 -2.20 14.67 4.66
N GLN A 6 -1.63 13.72 5.43
CA GLN A 6 -0.35 13.10 5.12
C GLN A 6 -0.49 11.73 4.45
N LEU A 7 -1.74 11.30 4.22
CA LEU A 7 -1.97 10.03 3.53
C LEU A 7 -1.66 10.17 2.05
N LYS A 8 -1.00 9.15 1.52
CA LYS A 8 -0.68 9.07 0.10
C LYS A 8 -1.20 7.76 -0.48
N ARG A 9 -1.60 7.80 -1.74
CA ARG A 9 -1.94 6.57 -2.45
C ARG A 9 -0.67 5.77 -2.70
N LEU A 10 -0.79 4.45 -2.66
CA LEU A 10 0.36 3.60 -2.96
C LEU A 10 0.89 3.84 -4.37
N SER A 11 0.02 4.19 -5.31
CA SER A 11 0.42 4.52 -6.68
C SER A 11 1.34 5.74 -6.76
N ASP A 12 1.38 6.57 -5.71
CA ASP A 12 2.20 7.79 -5.68
C ASP A 12 3.49 7.64 -4.87
N LEU A 13 3.73 6.47 -4.29
CA LEU A 13 4.91 6.26 -3.46
C LEU A 13 6.13 5.91 -4.31
N ALA A 14 7.30 6.32 -3.84
CA ALA A 14 8.56 6.05 -4.51
C ALA A 14 9.20 4.76 -3.99
N VAL A 15 10.01 4.15 -4.84
CA VAL A 15 10.82 2.99 -4.43
C VAL A 15 11.71 3.38 -3.25
N GLY A 16 11.77 2.51 -2.27
CA GLY A 16 12.54 2.73 -1.05
C GLY A 16 11.73 3.29 0.11
N GLN A 17 10.54 3.82 -0.15
CA GLN A 17 9.71 4.35 0.93
C GLN A 17 9.06 3.23 1.72
N ARG A 18 9.11 3.36 3.05
CA ARG A 18 8.38 2.50 3.96
C ARG A 18 7.04 3.14 4.28
N LEU A 19 6.05 2.30 4.47
CA LEU A 19 4.68 2.76 4.64
C LEU A 19 3.94 1.93 5.69
N ARG A 20 2.90 2.54 6.25
CA ARG A 20 1.88 1.83 7.02
C ARG A 20 0.56 2.03 6.34
N LEU A 21 -0.13 0.92 6.03
CA LEU A 21 -1.43 0.97 5.38
C LEU A 21 -2.47 1.52 6.36
N VAL A 22 -3.19 2.57 5.96
CA VAL A 22 -4.15 3.24 6.82
C VAL A 22 -5.58 3.07 6.32
N ARG A 23 -5.79 3.09 5.01
CA ARG A 23 -7.14 3.07 4.45
C ARG A 23 -7.18 2.30 3.15
N VAL A 24 -8.28 1.59 2.94
CA VAL A 24 -8.58 0.89 1.68
C VAL A 24 -9.90 1.44 1.16
N ASP A 25 -9.87 2.06 -0.03
CA ASP A 25 -11.06 2.54 -0.72
C ASP A 25 -11.59 1.43 -1.61
N GLY A 26 -12.33 0.49 -1.01
CA GLY A 26 -12.90 -0.62 -1.74
C GLY A 26 -13.80 -1.44 -0.83
N GLY A 27 -14.54 -2.34 -1.46
CA GLY A 27 -15.47 -3.20 -0.71
C GLY A 27 -14.78 -4.37 -0.04
N MET A 28 -15.61 -5.25 0.54
CA MET A 28 -15.14 -6.41 1.29
C MET A 28 -14.31 -7.38 0.43
N ARG A 29 -14.65 -7.48 -0.86
CA ARG A 29 -13.90 -8.37 -1.77
C ARG A 29 -12.45 -7.94 -1.88
N LEU A 30 -12.21 -6.63 -2.06
CA LEU A 30 -10.86 -6.11 -2.14
C LEU A 30 -10.13 -6.29 -0.81
N LYS A 31 -10.78 -5.99 0.29
CA LYS A 31 -10.18 -6.14 1.63
C LYS A 31 -9.79 -7.58 1.92
N ARG A 32 -10.64 -8.54 1.56
CA ARG A 32 -10.34 -9.97 1.72
C ARG A 32 -9.14 -10.39 0.87
N ARG A 33 -9.10 -9.90 -0.37
CA ARG A 33 -7.98 -10.19 -1.28
C ARG A 33 -6.67 -9.67 -0.70
N LEU A 34 -6.68 -8.46 -0.16
CA LEU A 34 -5.48 -7.88 0.45
C LEU A 34 -5.03 -8.68 1.66
N LEU A 35 -5.97 -9.11 2.52
CA LEU A 35 -5.65 -9.95 3.66
C LEU A 35 -5.00 -11.26 3.22
N ALA A 36 -5.52 -11.88 2.16
CA ALA A 36 -4.94 -13.11 1.61
C ALA A 36 -3.51 -12.90 1.11
N LEU A 37 -3.17 -11.67 0.70
CA LEU A 37 -1.83 -11.30 0.28
C LEU A 37 -0.93 -10.85 1.45
N GLY A 38 -1.47 -10.87 2.67
CA GLY A 38 -0.73 -10.44 3.86
C GLY A 38 -0.77 -8.94 4.11
N LEU A 39 -1.67 -8.21 3.45
CA LEU A 39 -1.78 -6.76 3.62
C LEU A 39 -3.01 -6.42 4.45
N SER A 40 -2.82 -5.68 5.52
CA SER A 40 -3.92 -5.25 6.39
C SER A 40 -3.69 -3.82 6.87
N ILE A 41 -4.78 -3.16 7.27
CA ILE A 41 -4.69 -1.84 7.88
C ILE A 41 -3.84 -1.94 9.15
N GLY A 42 -2.90 -1.01 9.29
CA GLY A 42 -1.91 -1.02 10.36
C GLY A 42 -0.63 -1.78 10.04
N GLY A 43 -0.62 -2.55 8.94
CA GLY A 43 0.56 -3.29 8.52
C GLY A 43 1.57 -2.40 7.81
N GLU A 44 2.85 -2.73 7.98
CA GLU A 44 3.95 -1.99 7.37
C GLU A 44 4.53 -2.75 6.19
N ALA A 45 5.04 -2.00 5.23
CA ALA A 45 5.67 -2.56 4.04
C ALA A 45 6.65 -1.54 3.46
N GLU A 46 7.40 -1.97 2.46
CA GLU A 46 8.30 -1.09 1.73
C GLU A 46 8.04 -1.22 0.24
N VAL A 47 8.08 -0.10 -0.48
CA VAL A 47 7.98 -0.13 -1.95
C VAL A 47 9.33 -0.54 -2.50
N VAL A 48 9.38 -1.69 -3.19
CA VAL A 48 10.65 -2.20 -3.74
C VAL A 48 10.72 -2.10 -5.25
N GLN A 49 9.57 -1.88 -5.91
CA GLN A 49 9.54 -1.73 -7.36
C GLN A 49 8.28 -0.98 -7.77
N ARG A 50 8.35 -0.27 -8.88
CA ARG A 50 7.19 0.36 -9.51
C ARG A 50 7.13 -0.03 -10.97
N ARG A 51 5.90 -0.23 -11.48
CA ARG A 51 5.64 -0.45 -12.90
C ARG A 51 4.40 0.35 -13.28
N GLY A 52 4.59 1.44 -14.04
CA GLY A 52 3.50 2.37 -14.29
C GLY A 52 2.95 2.87 -12.98
N GLY A 53 1.64 2.77 -12.77
CA GLY A 53 1.00 3.12 -11.50
C GLY A 53 0.94 1.97 -10.49
N GLY A 54 1.40 0.77 -10.88
CA GLY A 54 1.44 -0.38 -9.97
C GLY A 54 2.68 -0.38 -9.10
N VAL A 55 2.64 -1.14 -8.01
CA VAL A 55 3.76 -1.23 -7.06
C VAL A 55 4.00 -2.66 -6.64
N VAL A 56 5.25 -2.96 -6.29
CA VAL A 56 5.60 -4.19 -5.61
C VAL A 56 6.04 -3.82 -4.20
N LEU A 57 5.39 -4.44 -3.23
CA LEU A 57 5.67 -4.20 -1.81
C LEU A 57 6.41 -5.38 -1.21
N ALA A 58 7.41 -5.09 -0.40
CA ALA A 58 8.05 -6.10 0.44
C ALA A 58 7.45 -6.03 1.84
N ARG A 59 7.06 -7.18 2.37
CA ARG A 59 6.55 -7.29 3.73
C ARG A 59 7.07 -8.59 4.33
N GLY A 60 7.87 -8.47 5.38
CA GLY A 60 8.56 -9.62 5.93
C GLY A 60 9.42 -10.26 4.84
N GLY A 61 9.33 -11.57 4.67
CA GLY A 61 10.04 -12.28 3.61
C GLY A 61 9.30 -12.36 2.28
N ASN A 62 8.15 -11.69 2.15
CA ASN A 62 7.27 -11.83 0.99
C ASN A 62 7.25 -10.56 0.15
N ARG A 63 6.93 -10.74 -1.14
CA ARG A 63 6.69 -9.63 -2.05
C ARG A 63 5.30 -9.75 -2.64
N VAL A 64 4.61 -8.60 -2.72
CA VAL A 64 3.25 -8.52 -3.22
C VAL A 64 3.20 -7.49 -4.33
N ALA A 65 2.76 -7.92 -5.51
CA ALA A 65 2.58 -7.00 -6.64
C ALA A 65 1.12 -6.54 -6.69
N LEU A 66 0.93 -5.24 -6.76
CA LEU A 66 -0.39 -4.62 -6.86
C LEU A 66 -0.44 -3.82 -8.15
N GLY A 67 -1.44 -4.09 -8.98
CA GLY A 67 -1.66 -3.32 -10.20
C GLY A 67 -2.13 -1.90 -9.88
N GLU A 68 -2.11 -1.05 -10.89
CA GLU A 68 -2.45 0.37 -10.75
C GLU A 68 -3.86 0.56 -10.16
N GLY A 69 -4.84 -0.20 -10.64
CA GLY A 69 -6.21 -0.07 -10.17
C GLY A 69 -6.37 -0.33 -8.68
N VAL A 70 -5.59 -1.25 -8.13
CA VAL A 70 -5.60 -1.54 -6.69
C VAL A 70 -4.75 -0.51 -5.94
N ALA A 71 -3.56 -0.20 -6.44
CA ALA A 71 -2.66 0.74 -5.76
C ALA A 71 -3.30 2.13 -5.58
N GLN A 72 -4.15 2.54 -6.50
CA GLN A 72 -4.87 3.81 -6.40
C GLN A 72 -5.91 3.84 -5.28
N LYS A 73 -6.32 2.68 -4.79
CA LYS A 73 -7.36 2.55 -3.77
C LYS A 73 -6.80 2.37 -2.37
N LEU A 74 -5.49 2.29 -2.24
CA LEU A 74 -4.83 2.08 -0.96
C LEU A 74 -4.12 3.36 -0.52
N PHE A 75 -4.37 3.75 0.73
CA PHE A 75 -3.78 4.95 1.31
C PHE A 75 -2.91 4.59 2.49
N ALA A 76 -1.76 5.21 2.56
CA ALA A 76 -0.77 4.90 3.58
C ALA A 76 -0.10 6.17 4.09
N GLU A 77 0.43 6.07 5.30
CA GLU A 77 1.37 7.06 5.78
C GLU A 77 2.79 6.58 5.49
N VAL A 78 3.64 7.53 5.11
CA VAL A 78 5.05 7.24 4.85
C VAL A 78 5.78 7.20 6.17
N LEU A 79 6.56 6.15 6.38
CA LEU A 79 7.40 5.98 7.56
C LEU A 79 8.84 6.35 7.19
N ASP A 80 9.52 6.94 8.11
CA ASP A 80 10.93 7.29 7.90
C ASP A 80 11.87 6.11 8.10
#